data_58a51c9cfe74500c1b63fe5c427ef683
#
_entry.id   58a51c9cfe74500c1b63fe5c427ef683
#
_cell.length_a   1.000
_cell.length_b   1.000
_cell.length_c   1.000
_cell.angle_alpha   90.00
_cell.angle_beta   90.00
_cell.angle_gamma   90.00
#
_symmetry.space_group_name_H-M   'P 1'
#
loop_
_entity.id
_entity.type
_entity.pdbx_description
1 polymer ?
#
loop_
_entity_poly.entity_id
_entity_poly.type
_entity_poly.pdbx_seq_one_letter_code
_entity_poly.pdbx_strand_id
1 'polypeptide(L)'
;MKNKMLWVGSVIILILSVICFVVFGVGTELIRVLKGEGNGISFGKYDGKDIVLAPGTDFANSVQNYTNYYQNQGRELDQSAYFYIYSYAFNNAVQSAAYKDAVKKSGYKPSAAEVSRVMLPYFLNSEGKYDPKLYSKVSSADKESLKNDIAKQLVWQRFSDDMFGSSKKLGEYEFFGLKSSAKESDFLASLNEEKRSFDTIAFNKSDYPESEIKKFGSENINLFTSYSLSMITVKEEAQAKKLAGQLANNEITFKDAVTEYSEKYYTDGDGKIKENFAYQIKENLANADDFAKIDSLAKDAVSEVIKTNNGFSIYQCTGDKTPANIDEASIVDAVKKYINLNEPKKIEDYFIAKANDFIKDAKAEGFDKAAKTANIEVVSIPAFPLNYGNLGIADSIDASQAKAFASASTNEDFLKTAFTMKLNDISEPMVMNNFITVFQLKGIQNDKTTDESKSKIKIEVIDYDQSGAQSALLSSSKVENNVADVYFNKFLSK
;
A
#
# COMPACT_ATOMS: atom_id res chain seq x y z
N MET A 1 -0.71 -2.19 52.84
CA MET A 1 -0.48 -0.79 52.43
C MET A 1 0.52 -0.61 51.27
N LYS A 2 1.56 -1.44 51.11
CA LYS A 2 2.55 -1.36 50.04
C LYS A 2 1.95 -1.53 48.58
N ASN A 3 0.96 -2.40 48.39
CA ASN A 3 0.41 -2.66 47.06
C ASN A 3 -0.52 -1.55 46.53
N LYS A 4 -1.12 -0.75 47.42
CA LYS A 4 -1.95 0.40 46.98
C LYS A 4 -1.07 1.58 46.45
N MET A 5 0.09 1.74 47.06
CA MET A 5 1.03 2.80 46.66
C MET A 5 1.72 2.48 45.33
N LEU A 6 1.99 1.20 45.08
CA LEU A 6 2.51 0.70 43.78
C LEU A 6 1.46 0.84 42.66
N TRP A 7 0.20 0.54 42.92
CA TRP A 7 -0.87 0.63 41.96
C TRP A 7 -1.17 2.10 41.60
N VAL A 8 -1.28 2.99 42.59
CA VAL A 8 -1.43 4.44 42.39
C VAL A 8 -0.21 5.03 41.67
N GLY A 9 1.01 4.57 42.01
CA GLY A 9 2.25 4.99 41.35
C GLY A 9 2.28 4.54 39.89
N SER A 10 1.85 3.31 39.57
CA SER A 10 1.81 2.82 38.19
C SER A 10 0.74 3.54 37.33
N VAL A 11 -0.41 3.88 37.89
CA VAL A 11 -1.44 4.69 37.22
C VAL A 11 -0.96 6.14 36.98
N ILE A 12 -0.28 6.74 37.95
CA ILE A 12 0.31 8.09 37.80
C ILE A 12 1.44 8.05 36.79
N ILE A 13 2.31 7.04 36.75
CA ILE A 13 3.36 6.88 35.76
C ILE A 13 2.75 6.65 34.38
N LEU A 14 1.66 5.88 34.27
CA LEU A 14 0.95 5.63 33.03
C LEU A 14 0.28 6.92 32.49
N ILE A 15 -0.34 7.70 33.36
CA ILE A 15 -0.90 9.03 33.02
C ILE A 15 0.23 10.01 32.68
N LEU A 16 1.32 10.02 33.39
CA LEU A 16 2.49 10.88 33.11
C LEU A 16 3.21 10.44 31.84
N SER A 17 3.32 9.14 31.54
CA SER A 17 3.92 8.68 30.29
C SER A 17 3.05 9.04 29.08
N VAL A 18 1.72 8.91 29.17
CA VAL A 18 0.79 9.36 28.14
C VAL A 18 0.89 10.89 27.96
N ILE A 19 0.99 11.65 29.05
CA ILE A 19 1.17 13.10 29.00
C ILE A 19 2.54 13.46 28.42
N CYS A 20 3.63 12.80 28.80
CA CYS A 20 4.96 13.07 28.25
C CYS A 20 5.07 12.74 26.76
N PHE A 21 4.55 11.62 26.29
CA PHE A 21 4.58 11.27 24.87
C PHE A 21 3.67 12.17 24.02
N VAL A 22 2.53 12.58 24.57
CA VAL A 22 1.63 13.54 23.92
C VAL A 22 2.22 14.95 23.91
N VAL A 23 3.00 15.34 24.93
CA VAL A 23 3.57 16.70 25.08
C VAL A 23 4.82 16.93 24.23
N PHE A 24 5.65 15.90 23.99
CA PHE A 24 6.89 16.06 23.22
C PHE A 24 6.75 15.79 21.71
N GLY A 25 5.61 15.24 21.25
CA GLY A 25 5.35 14.96 19.82
C GLY A 25 4.16 15.70 19.24
N VAL A 26 3.34 16.41 20.03
CA VAL A 26 2.05 16.91 19.59
C VAL A 26 1.83 18.35 20.04
N GLY A 27 1.40 19.20 19.12
CA GLY A 27 1.22 20.63 19.36
C GLY A 27 0.24 20.99 20.49
N THR A 28 0.37 22.23 20.95
CA THR A 28 -0.39 22.83 22.07
C THR A 28 -1.92 22.66 21.99
N GLU A 29 -2.50 22.46 20.81
CA GLU A 29 -3.93 22.23 20.62
C GLU A 29 -4.39 20.87 21.14
N LEU A 30 -3.60 19.80 21.01
CA LEU A 30 -3.98 18.50 21.55
C LEU A 30 -3.97 18.51 23.08
N ILE A 31 -3.06 19.23 23.68
CA ILE A 31 -3.01 19.40 25.16
C ILE A 31 -4.29 20.10 25.66
N ARG A 32 -4.78 21.10 24.93
CA ARG A 32 -6.07 21.74 25.26
C ARG A 32 -7.24 20.80 25.13
N VAL A 33 -7.28 20.00 24.04
CA VAL A 33 -8.32 19.01 23.78
C VAL A 33 -8.31 17.90 24.85
N LEU A 34 -7.14 17.39 25.21
CA LEU A 34 -7.00 16.37 26.25
C LEU A 34 -7.30 16.89 27.66
N LYS A 35 -7.18 18.21 27.88
CA LYS A 35 -7.60 18.88 29.12
C LYS A 35 -9.12 19.17 29.13
N GLY A 36 -9.85 18.80 28.10
CA GLY A 36 -11.29 19.10 27.99
C GLY A 36 -11.61 20.55 27.60
N GLU A 37 -10.61 21.31 27.15
CA GLU A 37 -10.76 22.69 26.71
C GLU A 37 -10.91 22.71 25.17
N GLY A 38 -12.14 22.66 24.66
CA GLY A 38 -12.45 22.77 23.23
C GLY A 38 -13.26 21.60 22.66
N ASN A 39 -13.74 21.76 21.42
CA ASN A 39 -14.64 20.80 20.74
C ASN A 39 -13.96 19.54 20.19
N GLY A 40 -12.70 19.26 20.55
CA GLY A 40 -11.92 18.17 19.99
C GLY A 40 -11.39 18.44 18.57
N ILE A 41 -10.54 17.55 18.06
CA ILE A 41 -10.01 17.62 16.68
C ILE A 41 -10.80 16.64 15.81
N SER A 42 -11.49 17.12 14.78
CA SER A 42 -12.18 16.28 13.81
C SER A 42 -11.15 15.68 12.84
N PHE A 43 -11.22 14.36 12.69
CA PHE A 43 -10.43 13.57 11.74
C PHE A 43 -11.23 13.13 10.51
N GLY A 44 -12.48 13.54 10.44
CA GLY A 44 -13.40 13.23 9.36
C GLY A 44 -14.82 13.14 9.84
N LYS A 45 -15.70 12.55 9.02
CA LYS A 45 -17.15 12.46 9.36
C LYS A 45 -17.73 11.10 8.99
N TYR A 46 -18.81 10.77 9.67
CA TYR A 46 -19.73 9.72 9.27
C TYR A 46 -21.17 10.25 9.24
N ASP A 47 -21.84 10.15 8.09
CA ASP A 47 -23.22 10.62 7.85
C ASP A 47 -23.41 12.08 8.32
N GLY A 48 -22.45 12.97 7.96
CA GLY A 48 -22.43 14.38 8.32
C GLY A 48 -22.03 14.71 9.76
N LYS A 49 -21.77 13.71 10.62
CA LYS A 49 -21.36 13.90 12.03
C LYS A 49 -19.85 13.75 12.16
N ASP A 50 -19.20 14.68 12.84
CA ASP A 50 -17.77 14.67 13.07
C ASP A 50 -17.31 13.46 13.90
N ILE A 51 -16.24 12.82 13.45
CA ILE A 51 -15.46 11.84 14.21
C ILE A 51 -14.30 12.60 14.86
N VAL A 52 -14.46 12.89 16.14
CA VAL A 52 -13.56 13.77 16.88
C VAL A 52 -12.66 13.03 17.86
N LEU A 53 -11.42 13.42 17.93
CA LEU A 53 -10.50 13.03 19.00
C LEU A 53 -10.74 13.93 20.21
N ALA A 54 -11.48 13.41 21.18
CA ALA A 54 -11.78 14.09 22.44
C ALA A 54 -11.94 13.04 23.55
N PRO A 55 -11.71 13.40 24.83
CA PRO A 55 -11.87 12.48 25.96
C PRO A 55 -13.23 11.80 25.96
N GLY A 56 -13.26 10.48 26.14
CA GLY A 56 -14.48 9.68 26.21
C GLY A 56 -15.16 9.37 24.87
N THR A 57 -14.61 9.81 23.73
CA THR A 57 -15.07 9.40 22.41
C THR A 57 -14.60 8.00 22.06
N ASP A 58 -15.36 7.29 21.22
CA ASP A 58 -14.95 5.98 20.71
C ASP A 58 -13.60 6.05 19.97
N PHE A 59 -13.33 7.17 19.29
CA PHE A 59 -12.06 7.40 18.60
C PHE A 59 -10.90 7.50 19.59
N ALA A 60 -10.99 8.33 20.64
CA ALA A 60 -9.93 8.47 21.64
C ALA A 60 -9.68 7.15 22.39
N ASN A 61 -10.74 6.43 22.76
CA ASN A 61 -10.63 5.12 23.40
C ASN A 61 -9.93 4.11 22.48
N SER A 62 -10.24 4.11 21.19
CA SER A 62 -9.58 3.24 20.21
C SER A 62 -8.11 3.59 20.04
N VAL A 63 -7.76 4.88 19.96
CA VAL A 63 -6.34 5.31 19.92
C VAL A 63 -5.59 4.78 21.13
N GLN A 64 -6.15 4.92 22.33
CA GLN A 64 -5.52 4.42 23.56
C GLN A 64 -5.36 2.91 23.55
N ASN A 65 -6.40 2.16 23.14
CA ASN A 65 -6.35 0.70 23.09
C ASN A 65 -5.31 0.18 22.10
N TYR A 66 -5.23 0.76 20.90
CA TYR A 66 -4.19 0.38 19.92
C TYR A 66 -2.80 0.78 20.37
N THR A 67 -2.63 1.95 20.98
CA THR A 67 -1.35 2.37 21.57
C THR A 67 -0.87 1.37 22.61
N ASN A 68 -1.73 1.01 23.57
CA ASN A 68 -1.42 0.01 24.58
C ASN A 68 -1.10 -1.37 23.98
N TYR A 69 -1.84 -1.77 22.93
CA TYR A 69 -1.60 -3.03 22.23
C TYR A 69 -0.20 -3.05 21.58
N TYR A 70 0.19 -1.99 20.88
CA TYR A 70 1.52 -1.89 20.26
C TYR A 70 2.64 -1.90 21.32
N GLN A 71 2.48 -1.16 22.42
CA GLN A 71 3.42 -1.14 23.52
C GLN A 71 3.58 -2.52 24.18
N ASN A 72 2.47 -3.23 24.41
CA ASN A 72 2.51 -4.58 24.98
C ASN A 72 3.18 -5.61 24.07
N GLN A 73 3.20 -5.36 22.74
CA GLN A 73 3.93 -6.17 21.77
C GLN A 73 5.42 -5.79 21.66
N GLY A 74 5.89 -4.83 22.47
CA GLY A 74 7.27 -4.35 22.42
C GLY A 74 7.61 -3.59 21.12
N ARG A 75 6.61 -3.10 20.37
CA ARG A 75 6.84 -2.34 19.15
C ARG A 75 7.16 -0.88 19.47
N GLU A 76 8.11 -0.33 18.74
CA GLU A 76 8.43 1.09 18.84
C GLU A 76 7.26 1.93 18.26
N LEU A 77 6.90 2.99 18.99
CA LEU A 77 5.86 3.94 18.60
C LEU A 77 6.50 5.13 17.87
N ASP A 78 6.93 4.90 16.63
CA ASP A 78 7.39 5.96 15.74
C ASP A 78 6.21 6.71 15.07
N GLN A 79 6.53 7.69 14.24
CA GLN A 79 5.52 8.47 13.51
C GLN A 79 4.62 7.61 12.62
N SER A 80 5.20 6.59 11.98
CA SER A 80 4.44 5.67 11.13
C SER A 80 3.47 4.83 11.95
N ALA A 81 3.90 4.31 13.10
CA ALA A 81 3.05 3.54 14.01
C ALA A 81 1.86 4.39 14.50
N TYR A 82 2.08 5.65 14.88
CA TYR A 82 0.99 6.54 15.25
C TYR A 82 0.02 6.83 14.11
N PHE A 83 0.51 7.05 12.88
CA PHE A 83 -0.37 7.20 11.72
C PHE A 83 -1.29 6.01 11.52
N TYR A 84 -0.76 4.77 11.63
CA TYR A 84 -1.56 3.56 11.57
C TYR A 84 -2.56 3.46 12.73
N ILE A 85 -2.13 3.78 13.96
CA ILE A 85 -3.02 3.79 15.14
C ILE A 85 -4.19 4.75 14.92
N TYR A 86 -3.96 5.98 14.46
CA TYR A 86 -5.03 6.93 14.17
C TYR A 86 -5.95 6.45 13.05
N SER A 87 -5.40 5.85 12.01
CA SER A 87 -6.17 5.31 10.89
C SER A 87 -7.08 4.17 11.33
N TYR A 88 -6.56 3.20 12.08
CA TYR A 88 -7.38 2.10 12.63
C TYR A 88 -8.42 2.59 13.62
N ALA A 89 -8.06 3.51 14.50
CA ALA A 89 -8.97 4.07 15.49
C ALA A 89 -10.10 4.87 14.84
N PHE A 90 -9.81 5.62 13.76
CA PHE A 90 -10.83 6.31 12.96
C PHE A 90 -11.80 5.31 12.33
N ASN A 91 -11.30 4.29 11.64
CA ASN A 91 -12.12 3.25 11.04
C ASN A 91 -13.03 2.58 12.08
N ASN A 92 -12.51 2.29 13.26
CA ASN A 92 -13.28 1.69 14.36
C ASN A 92 -14.36 2.63 14.89
N ALA A 93 -14.06 3.92 14.99
CA ALA A 93 -15.03 4.93 15.38
C ALA A 93 -16.17 5.11 14.35
N VAL A 94 -15.83 5.07 13.06
CA VAL A 94 -16.81 5.07 11.96
C VAL A 94 -17.73 3.86 12.05
N GLN A 95 -17.16 2.66 12.20
CA GLN A 95 -17.94 1.42 12.35
C GLN A 95 -18.86 1.48 13.57
N SER A 96 -18.34 1.94 14.71
CA SER A 96 -19.12 2.11 15.93
C SER A 96 -20.29 3.07 15.71
N ALA A 97 -20.08 4.20 15.04
CA ALA A 97 -21.13 5.16 14.73
C ALA A 97 -22.19 4.56 13.80
N ALA A 98 -21.77 3.82 12.76
CA ALA A 98 -22.67 3.16 11.81
C ALA A 98 -23.53 2.09 12.50
N TYR A 99 -22.92 1.25 13.33
CA TYR A 99 -23.62 0.17 14.03
C TYR A 99 -24.62 0.73 15.05
N LYS A 100 -24.23 1.77 15.80
CA LYS A 100 -25.13 2.49 16.71
C LYS A 100 -26.33 3.08 15.97
N ASP A 101 -26.11 3.68 14.80
CA ASP A 101 -27.18 4.27 14.00
C ASP A 101 -28.14 3.18 13.47
N ALA A 102 -27.61 2.07 12.94
CA ALA A 102 -28.41 0.95 12.48
C ALA A 102 -29.24 0.32 13.59
N VAL A 103 -28.64 0.05 14.75
CA VAL A 103 -29.30 -0.53 15.90
C VAL A 103 -30.37 0.43 16.47
N LYS A 104 -30.08 1.73 16.50
CA LYS A 104 -31.05 2.75 16.89
C LYS A 104 -32.28 2.77 15.97
N LYS A 105 -32.05 2.65 14.65
CA LYS A 105 -33.14 2.59 13.66
C LYS A 105 -34.00 1.33 13.81
N SER A 106 -33.43 0.21 14.29
CA SER A 106 -34.21 -1.01 14.61
C SER A 106 -35.05 -0.90 15.90
N GLY A 107 -34.88 0.17 16.65
CA GLY A 107 -35.61 0.39 17.94
C GLY A 107 -34.99 -0.35 19.13
N TYR A 108 -33.88 -1.09 18.95
CA TYR A 108 -33.23 -1.79 20.07
C TYR A 108 -32.53 -0.81 21.02
N LYS A 109 -32.73 -1.04 22.30
CA LYS A 109 -32.04 -0.38 23.40
C LYS A 109 -31.74 -1.40 24.49
N PRO A 110 -30.49 -1.57 24.94
CA PRO A 110 -30.18 -2.47 26.03
C PRO A 110 -30.99 -2.16 27.28
N SER A 111 -31.63 -3.16 27.83
CA SER A 111 -32.39 -3.00 29.06
C SER A 111 -31.47 -2.96 30.29
N ALA A 112 -31.92 -2.33 31.39
CA ALA A 112 -31.16 -2.32 32.64
C ALA A 112 -30.88 -3.75 33.17
N ALA A 113 -31.83 -4.68 32.95
CA ALA A 113 -31.67 -6.08 33.33
C ALA A 113 -30.59 -6.78 32.49
N GLU A 114 -30.51 -6.50 31.19
CA GLU A 114 -29.50 -7.04 30.28
C GLU A 114 -28.11 -6.52 30.65
N VAL A 115 -27.97 -5.21 30.87
CA VAL A 115 -26.74 -4.60 31.33
C VAL A 115 -26.28 -5.21 32.67
N SER A 116 -27.20 -5.36 33.62
CA SER A 116 -26.90 -5.95 34.92
C SER A 116 -26.43 -7.41 34.82
N ARG A 117 -27.03 -8.19 33.90
CA ARG A 117 -26.63 -9.59 33.66
C ARG A 117 -25.21 -9.69 33.14
N VAL A 118 -24.82 -8.83 32.17
CA VAL A 118 -23.45 -8.79 31.61
C VAL A 118 -22.47 -8.21 32.63
N MET A 119 -22.94 -7.35 33.53
CA MET A 119 -22.10 -6.78 34.60
C MET A 119 -21.80 -7.77 35.74
N LEU A 120 -22.70 -8.76 35.97
CA LEU A 120 -22.60 -9.69 37.10
C LEU A 120 -21.24 -10.43 37.21
N PRO A 121 -20.62 -10.95 36.15
CA PRO A 121 -19.33 -11.65 36.22
C PRO A 121 -18.18 -10.84 36.83
N TYR A 122 -18.22 -9.51 36.75
CA TYR A 122 -17.20 -8.64 37.34
C TYR A 122 -17.23 -8.61 38.89
N PHE A 123 -18.25 -9.16 39.49
CA PHE A 123 -18.49 -9.14 40.94
C PHE A 123 -18.71 -10.54 41.53
N LEU A 124 -18.15 -11.56 40.87
CA LEU A 124 -18.14 -12.92 41.37
C LEU A 124 -16.88 -13.15 42.24
N ASN A 125 -17.05 -13.94 43.34
CA ASN A 125 -15.94 -14.41 44.11
C ASN A 125 -15.24 -15.61 43.46
N SER A 126 -14.21 -16.18 44.13
CA SER A 126 -13.47 -17.34 43.62
C SER A 126 -14.32 -18.61 43.43
N GLU A 127 -15.51 -18.67 44.07
CA GLU A 127 -16.45 -19.77 43.93
C GLU A 127 -17.49 -19.54 42.82
N GLY A 128 -17.39 -18.43 42.06
CA GLY A 128 -18.34 -18.07 41.03
C GLY A 128 -19.68 -17.50 41.53
N LYS A 129 -19.76 -17.10 42.79
CA LYS A 129 -20.93 -16.52 43.42
C LYS A 129 -20.81 -14.99 43.49
N TYR A 130 -21.92 -14.28 43.34
CA TYR A 130 -21.96 -12.82 43.50
C TYR A 130 -21.52 -12.40 44.91
N ASP A 131 -20.57 -11.46 44.99
CA ASP A 131 -20.07 -10.91 46.25
C ASP A 131 -20.42 -9.43 46.37
N PRO A 132 -21.39 -9.08 47.24
CA PRO A 132 -21.78 -7.71 47.52
C PRO A 132 -20.64 -6.80 47.99
N LYS A 133 -19.59 -7.40 48.62
CA LYS A 133 -18.42 -6.65 49.10
C LYS A 133 -17.55 -6.21 47.95
N LEU A 134 -17.42 -7.00 46.87
CA LEU A 134 -16.72 -6.60 45.66
C LEU A 134 -17.47 -5.46 44.99
N TYR A 135 -18.78 -5.58 44.87
CA TYR A 135 -19.62 -4.52 44.31
C TYR A 135 -19.54 -3.21 45.12
N SER A 136 -19.58 -3.28 46.47
CA SER A 136 -19.54 -2.09 47.31
C SER A 136 -18.20 -1.35 47.30
N LYS A 137 -17.11 -2.04 46.96
CA LYS A 137 -15.76 -1.45 46.86
C LYS A 137 -15.57 -0.58 45.64
N VAL A 138 -16.37 -0.75 44.61
CA VAL A 138 -16.27 0.05 43.35
C VAL A 138 -17.03 1.34 43.55
N SER A 139 -16.45 2.45 43.11
CA SER A 139 -17.10 3.77 43.22
C SER A 139 -18.39 3.84 42.38
N SER A 140 -19.30 4.76 42.71
CA SER A 140 -20.52 4.97 41.92
C SER A 140 -20.20 5.43 40.50
N ALA A 141 -19.13 6.25 40.31
CA ALA A 141 -18.69 6.70 39.01
C ALA A 141 -18.18 5.55 38.14
N ASP A 142 -17.36 4.65 38.73
CA ASP A 142 -16.81 3.49 38.00
C ASP A 142 -17.91 2.49 37.62
N LYS A 143 -18.91 2.30 38.50
CA LYS A 143 -20.10 1.49 38.19
C LYS A 143 -20.89 2.03 37.04
N GLU A 144 -21.08 3.36 37.01
CA GLU A 144 -21.80 4.00 35.91
C GLU A 144 -21.01 3.95 34.60
N SER A 145 -19.70 4.14 34.65
CA SER A 145 -18.83 3.94 33.51
C SER A 145 -18.91 2.52 32.95
N LEU A 146 -18.81 1.51 33.84
CA LEU A 146 -18.94 0.09 33.47
C LEU A 146 -20.28 -0.23 32.83
N LYS A 147 -21.39 0.32 33.35
CA LYS A 147 -22.74 0.15 32.76
C LYS A 147 -22.80 0.74 31.35
N ASN A 148 -22.24 1.94 31.16
CA ASN A 148 -22.21 2.61 29.87
C ASN A 148 -21.38 1.84 28.85
N ASP A 149 -20.25 1.29 29.26
CA ASP A 149 -19.39 0.49 28.40
C ASP A 149 -20.05 -0.83 28.01
N ILE A 150 -20.71 -1.50 28.97
CA ILE A 150 -21.51 -2.70 28.71
C ILE A 150 -22.67 -2.39 27.75
N ALA A 151 -23.35 -1.26 27.93
CA ALA A 151 -24.47 -0.87 27.05
C ALA A 151 -23.94 -0.63 25.61
N LYS A 152 -22.80 0.00 25.44
CA LYS A 152 -22.13 0.14 24.13
C LYS A 152 -21.76 -1.21 23.53
N GLN A 153 -21.19 -2.10 24.34
CA GLN A 153 -20.83 -3.46 23.92
C GLN A 153 -22.07 -4.26 23.46
N LEU A 154 -23.17 -4.17 24.19
CA LEU A 154 -24.43 -4.84 23.83
C LEU A 154 -25.00 -4.34 22.49
N VAL A 155 -24.90 -3.05 22.21
CA VAL A 155 -25.30 -2.48 20.91
C VAL A 155 -24.41 -3.04 19.79
N TRP A 156 -23.11 -3.10 20.00
CA TRP A 156 -22.16 -3.67 19.06
C TRP A 156 -22.43 -5.15 18.81
N GLN A 157 -22.61 -5.91 19.90
CA GLN A 157 -22.92 -7.33 19.82
C GLN A 157 -24.24 -7.58 19.11
N ARG A 158 -25.27 -6.77 19.41
CA ARG A 158 -26.58 -6.88 18.75
C ARG A 158 -26.47 -6.71 17.23
N PHE A 159 -25.75 -5.69 16.77
CA PHE A 159 -25.53 -5.49 15.36
C PHE A 159 -24.74 -6.66 14.74
N SER A 160 -23.66 -7.06 15.38
CA SER A 160 -22.81 -8.16 14.91
C SER A 160 -23.59 -9.48 14.86
N ASP A 161 -24.37 -9.80 15.88
CA ASP A 161 -25.19 -11.02 15.93
C ASP A 161 -26.29 -11.01 14.86
N ASP A 162 -26.94 -9.87 14.63
CA ASP A 162 -28.01 -9.75 13.65
C ASP A 162 -27.49 -9.79 12.20
N MET A 163 -26.31 -9.22 11.94
CA MET A 163 -25.74 -9.14 10.60
C MET A 163 -24.82 -10.31 10.27
N PHE A 164 -23.99 -10.75 11.20
CA PHE A 164 -22.91 -11.69 10.97
C PHE A 164 -22.92 -12.90 11.93
N GLY A 165 -23.79 -12.89 12.91
CA GLY A 165 -23.81 -13.95 13.92
C GLY A 165 -24.17 -15.31 13.33
N SER A 166 -23.64 -16.36 13.96
CA SER A 166 -24.05 -17.73 13.69
C SER A 166 -25.53 -17.91 14.00
N SER A 167 -26.20 -18.69 13.16
CA SER A 167 -27.62 -18.99 13.37
C SER A 167 -27.90 -19.53 14.78
N LYS A 168 -28.81 -18.84 15.50
CA LYS A 168 -29.37 -19.39 16.75
C LYS A 168 -30.60 -20.21 16.41
N LYS A 169 -30.64 -21.46 16.88
CA LYS A 169 -31.80 -22.32 16.71
C LYS A 169 -32.85 -21.97 17.77
N LEU A 170 -34.09 -21.70 17.33
CA LEU A 170 -35.28 -21.67 18.17
C LEU A 170 -36.20 -22.79 17.67
N GLY A 171 -36.14 -23.96 18.31
CA GLY A 171 -36.75 -25.19 17.81
C GLY A 171 -36.03 -25.68 16.54
N GLU A 172 -36.77 -25.90 15.46
CA GLU A 172 -36.24 -26.29 14.16
C GLU A 172 -35.84 -25.11 13.26
N TYR A 173 -36.10 -23.89 13.72
CA TYR A 173 -35.84 -22.67 12.94
C TYR A 173 -34.50 -22.07 13.29
N GLU A 174 -33.71 -21.73 12.25
CA GLU A 174 -32.51 -20.93 12.37
C GLU A 174 -32.81 -19.47 12.06
N PHE A 175 -32.48 -18.59 13.02
CA PHE A 175 -32.62 -17.17 12.87
C PHE A 175 -31.26 -16.49 12.84
N PHE A 176 -31.16 -15.42 12.04
CA PHE A 176 -30.13 -14.37 12.04
C PHE A 176 -28.81 -14.69 11.32
N GLY A 177 -28.17 -13.61 10.90
CA GLY A 177 -26.85 -13.53 10.30
C GLY A 177 -26.82 -13.68 8.78
N LEU A 178 -25.75 -13.19 8.16
CA LEU A 178 -25.40 -13.53 6.79
C LEU A 178 -25.25 -15.04 6.70
N LYS A 179 -25.94 -15.64 5.73
CA LYS A 179 -25.88 -17.09 5.52
C LYS A 179 -25.33 -17.36 4.15
N SER A 180 -24.22 -18.06 4.09
CA SER A 180 -23.83 -18.74 2.87
C SER A 180 -24.90 -19.76 2.51
N SER A 181 -25.41 -19.73 1.27
CA SER A 181 -26.34 -20.76 0.80
C SER A 181 -25.59 -22.09 0.62
N ALA A 182 -26.33 -23.22 0.72
CA ALA A 182 -25.72 -24.53 0.46
C ALA A 182 -25.10 -24.59 -0.95
N LYS A 183 -25.76 -24.00 -1.95
CA LYS A 183 -25.24 -23.95 -3.34
C LYS A 183 -23.96 -23.10 -3.46
N GLU A 184 -23.87 -22.00 -2.74
CA GLU A 184 -22.70 -21.17 -2.70
C GLU A 184 -21.52 -21.90 -2.03
N SER A 185 -21.75 -22.49 -0.87
CA SER A 185 -20.74 -23.31 -0.18
C SER A 185 -20.29 -24.50 -1.01
N ASP A 186 -21.22 -25.18 -1.70
CA ASP A 186 -20.89 -26.29 -2.61
C ASP A 186 -20.06 -25.80 -3.81
N PHE A 187 -20.42 -24.66 -4.39
CA PHE A 187 -19.67 -24.08 -5.52
C PHE A 187 -18.25 -23.68 -5.10
N LEU A 188 -18.10 -22.95 -4.00
CA LEU A 188 -16.80 -22.53 -3.51
C LEU A 188 -15.93 -23.71 -3.08
N ALA A 189 -16.55 -24.74 -2.49
CA ALA A 189 -15.87 -25.98 -2.17
C ALA A 189 -15.36 -26.71 -3.43
N SER A 190 -16.15 -26.69 -4.50
CA SER A 190 -15.75 -27.32 -5.77
C SER A 190 -14.55 -26.63 -6.44
N LEU A 191 -14.27 -25.37 -6.14
CA LEU A 191 -13.07 -24.69 -6.64
C LEU A 191 -11.77 -25.34 -6.13
N ASN A 192 -11.80 -26.02 -4.99
CA ASN A 192 -10.67 -26.79 -4.44
C ASN A 192 -10.54 -28.21 -4.99
N GLU A 193 -11.50 -28.69 -5.77
CA GLU A 193 -11.49 -30.07 -6.25
C GLU A 193 -10.44 -30.28 -7.33
N GLU A 194 -10.33 -29.38 -8.30
CA GLU A 194 -9.32 -29.47 -9.33
C GLU A 194 -8.09 -28.63 -8.94
N LYS A 195 -6.95 -29.32 -8.78
CA LYS A 195 -5.66 -28.69 -8.51
C LYS A 195 -4.68 -29.01 -9.62
N ARG A 196 -3.86 -28.04 -10.00
CA ARG A 196 -2.90 -28.15 -11.09
C ARG A 196 -1.50 -27.82 -10.62
N SER A 197 -0.52 -28.64 -11.02
CA SER A 197 0.91 -28.45 -10.73
C SER A 197 1.67 -28.19 -12.02
N PHE A 198 2.72 -27.38 -11.94
CA PHE A 198 3.48 -26.93 -13.10
C PHE A 198 4.97 -27.03 -12.85
N ASP A 199 5.72 -27.31 -13.94
CA ASP A 199 7.13 -26.98 -14.02
C ASP A 199 7.28 -25.69 -14.82
N THR A 200 8.16 -24.81 -14.38
CA THR A 200 8.34 -23.49 -14.99
C THR A 200 9.81 -23.14 -15.16
N ILE A 201 10.08 -22.38 -16.20
CA ILE A 201 11.33 -21.63 -16.37
C ILE A 201 11.03 -20.14 -16.39
N ALA A 202 12.03 -19.32 -16.05
CA ALA A 202 11.88 -17.87 -16.05
C ALA A 202 13.16 -17.17 -16.50
N PHE A 203 13.03 -16.21 -17.39
CA PHE A 203 14.07 -15.29 -17.78
C PHE A 203 13.88 -13.98 -17.01
N ASN A 204 14.89 -13.58 -16.24
CA ASN A 204 14.85 -12.32 -15.51
C ASN A 204 15.22 -11.17 -16.46
N LYS A 205 14.36 -10.16 -16.58
CA LYS A 205 14.60 -8.97 -17.41
C LYS A 205 15.83 -8.18 -16.97
N SER A 206 16.24 -8.30 -15.71
CA SER A 206 17.47 -7.67 -15.21
C SER A 206 18.75 -8.28 -15.80
N ASP A 207 18.66 -9.50 -16.35
CA ASP A 207 19.80 -10.20 -16.98
C ASP A 207 19.93 -9.85 -18.47
N TYR A 208 19.34 -8.72 -18.91
CA TYR A 208 19.47 -8.25 -20.28
C TYR A 208 20.95 -8.07 -20.64
N PRO A 209 21.45 -8.69 -21.72
CA PRO A 209 22.88 -8.78 -21.99
C PRO A 209 23.54 -7.42 -22.22
N GLU A 210 24.73 -7.24 -21.65
CA GLU A 210 25.53 -6.03 -21.87
C GLU A 210 25.86 -5.82 -23.35
N SER A 211 26.03 -6.91 -24.13
CA SER A 211 26.22 -6.83 -25.58
C SER A 211 25.07 -6.13 -26.30
N GLU A 212 23.82 -6.40 -25.88
CA GLU A 212 22.64 -5.76 -26.45
C GLU A 212 22.53 -4.30 -25.99
N ILE A 213 22.93 -4.01 -24.74
CA ILE A 213 23.03 -2.63 -24.22
C ILE A 213 24.06 -1.84 -25.03
N LYS A 214 25.26 -2.38 -25.23
CA LYS A 214 26.34 -1.74 -26.02
C LYS A 214 25.94 -1.56 -27.48
N LYS A 215 25.26 -2.53 -28.07
CA LYS A 215 24.72 -2.43 -29.43
C LYS A 215 23.74 -1.26 -29.53
N PHE A 216 22.76 -1.19 -28.66
CA PHE A 216 21.78 -0.09 -28.62
C PHE A 216 22.48 1.26 -28.43
N GLY A 217 23.43 1.33 -27.48
CA GLY A 217 24.20 2.53 -27.21
C GLY A 217 24.98 3.00 -28.39
N SER A 218 25.63 2.07 -29.16
CA SER A 218 26.39 2.39 -30.38
C SER A 218 25.48 2.92 -31.50
N GLU A 219 24.29 2.31 -31.67
CA GLU A 219 23.30 2.73 -32.65
C GLU A 219 22.70 4.09 -32.33
N ASN A 220 22.69 4.49 -31.04
CA ASN A 220 22.03 5.70 -30.53
C ASN A 220 22.99 6.60 -29.73
N ILE A 221 24.30 6.59 -30.07
CA ILE A 221 25.34 7.19 -29.28
C ILE A 221 25.15 8.69 -29.00
N ASN A 222 24.52 9.41 -29.92
CA ASN A 222 24.22 10.84 -29.77
C ASN A 222 23.28 11.17 -28.62
N LEU A 223 22.41 10.21 -28.17
CA LEU A 223 21.57 10.40 -27.01
C LEU A 223 22.36 10.57 -25.72
N PHE A 224 23.57 10.01 -25.67
CA PHE A 224 24.43 9.93 -24.49
C PHE A 224 25.59 10.92 -24.53
N THR A 225 25.62 11.82 -25.52
CA THR A 225 26.53 12.98 -25.50
C THR A 225 26.20 13.83 -24.27
N SER A 226 27.23 14.13 -23.47
CA SER A 226 27.06 14.97 -22.28
C SER A 226 27.36 16.44 -22.57
N TYR A 227 26.63 17.33 -21.90
CA TYR A 227 26.70 18.77 -22.07
C TYR A 227 27.10 19.45 -20.75
N SER A 228 27.98 20.43 -20.87
CA SER A 228 28.36 21.29 -19.75
C SER A 228 27.45 22.52 -19.78
N LEU A 229 26.36 22.50 -19.04
CA LEU A 229 25.34 23.58 -19.06
C LEU A 229 25.00 24.06 -17.64
N SER A 230 24.71 25.34 -17.56
CA SER A 230 23.96 25.92 -16.46
C SER A 230 22.58 26.40 -16.94
N MET A 231 21.59 26.42 -16.07
CA MET A 231 20.20 26.73 -16.42
C MET A 231 19.57 27.67 -15.38
N ILE A 232 18.85 28.66 -15.84
CA ILE A 232 17.93 29.48 -15.08
C ILE A 232 16.53 29.04 -15.49
N THR A 233 15.67 28.72 -14.52
CA THR A 233 14.24 28.40 -14.78
C THR A 233 13.34 29.30 -13.97
N VAL A 234 12.37 29.92 -14.60
CA VAL A 234 11.34 30.73 -13.96
C VAL A 234 9.95 30.28 -14.43
N LYS A 235 8.93 30.59 -13.64
CA LYS A 235 7.55 30.16 -13.95
C LYS A 235 6.91 30.95 -15.08
N GLU A 236 7.22 32.24 -15.16
CA GLU A 236 6.55 33.17 -16.06
C GLU A 236 7.42 33.52 -17.27
N GLU A 237 6.87 33.42 -18.47
CA GLU A 237 7.57 33.73 -19.73
C GLU A 237 8.08 35.18 -19.78
N ALA A 238 7.26 36.12 -19.28
CA ALA A 238 7.62 37.53 -19.25
C ALA A 238 8.86 37.77 -18.38
N GLN A 239 8.99 37.07 -17.27
CA GLN A 239 10.17 37.15 -16.40
C GLN A 239 11.39 36.53 -17.09
N ALA A 240 11.24 35.38 -17.75
CA ALA A 240 12.34 34.78 -18.52
C ALA A 240 12.84 35.71 -19.64
N LYS A 241 11.96 36.32 -20.39
CA LYS A 241 12.31 37.30 -21.45
C LYS A 241 13.03 38.52 -20.89
N LYS A 242 12.58 39.04 -19.74
CA LYS A 242 13.26 40.15 -19.06
C LYS A 242 14.69 39.78 -18.66
N LEU A 243 14.84 38.60 -18.03
CA LEU A 243 16.15 38.08 -17.63
C LEU A 243 17.07 37.85 -18.84
N ALA A 244 16.57 37.29 -19.91
CA ALA A 244 17.33 37.11 -21.15
C ALA A 244 17.84 38.45 -21.70
N GLY A 245 17.02 39.51 -21.67
CA GLY A 245 17.43 40.85 -22.04
C GLY A 245 18.53 41.44 -21.14
N GLN A 246 18.39 41.28 -19.83
CA GLN A 246 19.39 41.72 -18.85
C GLN A 246 20.73 41.00 -19.00
N LEU A 247 20.69 39.69 -19.26
CA LEU A 247 21.88 38.90 -19.54
C LEU A 247 22.57 39.34 -20.83
N ALA A 248 21.80 39.58 -21.90
CA ALA A 248 22.32 40.04 -23.19
C ALA A 248 23.00 41.43 -23.10
N ASN A 249 22.47 42.29 -22.23
CA ASN A 249 23.01 43.63 -21.97
C ASN A 249 24.13 43.67 -20.92
N ASN A 250 24.51 42.52 -20.33
CA ASN A 250 25.44 42.44 -19.21
C ASN A 250 25.00 43.23 -17.96
N GLU A 251 23.69 43.42 -17.74
CA GLU A 251 23.10 44.07 -16.58
C GLU A 251 23.11 43.18 -15.34
N ILE A 252 23.12 41.86 -15.54
CA ILE A 252 23.20 40.83 -14.52
C ILE A 252 24.11 39.70 -15.00
N THR A 253 24.84 39.06 -14.09
CA THR A 253 25.61 37.84 -14.45
C THR A 253 24.70 36.62 -14.43
N PHE A 254 25.04 35.60 -15.19
CA PHE A 254 24.25 34.34 -15.21
C PHE A 254 24.17 33.72 -13.81
N LYS A 255 25.26 33.77 -13.04
CA LYS A 255 25.35 33.26 -11.68
C LYS A 255 24.42 34.02 -10.72
N ASP A 256 24.39 35.35 -10.79
CA ASP A 256 23.52 36.17 -9.94
C ASP A 256 22.03 35.89 -10.31
N ALA A 257 21.72 35.80 -11.60
CA ALA A 257 20.38 35.49 -12.08
C ALA A 257 19.90 34.07 -11.62
N VAL A 258 20.81 33.08 -11.59
CA VAL A 258 20.52 31.77 -10.99
C VAL A 258 20.17 31.91 -9.51
N THR A 259 20.96 32.69 -8.77
CA THR A 259 20.83 32.81 -7.32
C THR A 259 19.53 33.53 -6.93
N GLU A 260 19.19 34.60 -7.69
CA GLU A 260 18.08 35.50 -7.33
C GLU A 260 16.71 35.02 -7.87
N TYR A 261 16.70 34.40 -9.06
CA TYR A 261 15.45 34.17 -9.80
C TYR A 261 15.17 32.69 -10.13
N SER A 262 16.19 31.81 -10.13
CA SER A 262 15.98 30.46 -10.64
C SER A 262 15.26 29.56 -9.65
N GLU A 263 14.22 28.88 -10.10
CA GLU A 263 13.69 27.68 -9.46
C GLU A 263 14.74 26.55 -9.51
N LYS A 264 14.92 25.82 -8.44
CA LYS A 264 16.00 24.81 -8.29
C LYS A 264 15.52 23.42 -8.73
N TYR A 265 14.88 23.33 -9.89
CA TYR A 265 14.60 22.05 -10.52
C TYR A 265 15.88 21.52 -11.18
N TYR A 266 16.18 20.34 -11.28
CA TYR A 266 17.27 19.71 -12.07
C TYR A 266 18.68 20.34 -11.97
N THR A 267 18.89 21.35 -11.14
CA THR A 267 20.15 22.04 -10.99
C THR A 267 20.68 21.98 -9.56
N ASP A 268 21.97 22.23 -9.39
CA ASP A 268 22.56 22.59 -8.09
C ASP A 268 22.39 24.08 -7.76
N GLY A 269 22.95 24.50 -6.63
CA GLY A 269 22.86 25.90 -6.18
C GLY A 269 23.50 26.93 -7.11
N ASP A 270 24.39 26.47 -8.03
CA ASP A 270 25.08 27.31 -9.02
C ASP A 270 24.40 27.23 -10.41
N GLY A 271 23.25 26.58 -10.52
CA GLY A 271 22.52 26.42 -11.77
C GLY A 271 23.05 25.33 -12.69
N LYS A 272 24.09 24.60 -12.29
CA LYS A 272 24.66 23.53 -13.08
C LYS A 272 23.67 22.35 -13.19
N ILE A 273 23.44 21.89 -14.41
CA ILE A 273 22.52 20.77 -14.67
C ILE A 273 23.16 19.46 -14.21
N LYS A 274 22.42 18.67 -13.41
CA LYS A 274 22.86 17.37 -12.90
C LYS A 274 22.71 16.26 -13.93
N GLU A 275 21.59 16.28 -14.64
CA GLU A 275 21.25 15.32 -15.70
C GLU A 275 21.57 15.96 -17.04
N ASN A 276 22.71 15.64 -17.59
CA ASN A 276 23.33 16.40 -18.69
C ASN A 276 23.48 15.65 -20.00
N PHE A 277 22.94 14.44 -20.13
CA PHE A 277 22.92 13.75 -21.42
C PHE A 277 21.89 14.39 -22.36
N ALA A 278 22.16 14.31 -23.66
CA ALA A 278 21.27 14.86 -24.68
C ALA A 278 19.80 14.42 -24.50
N TYR A 279 19.57 13.13 -24.22
CA TYR A 279 18.21 12.63 -24.02
C TYR A 279 17.53 13.25 -22.80
N GLN A 280 18.24 13.42 -21.68
CA GLN A 280 17.71 14.00 -20.43
C GLN A 280 17.34 15.47 -20.62
N ILE A 281 18.19 16.20 -21.35
CA ILE A 281 17.90 17.60 -21.69
C ILE A 281 16.63 17.67 -22.54
N LYS A 282 16.53 16.81 -23.58
CA LYS A 282 15.33 16.75 -24.46
C LYS A 282 14.05 16.42 -23.69
N GLU A 283 14.10 15.48 -22.75
CA GLU A 283 12.95 15.10 -21.91
C GLU A 283 12.45 16.25 -21.04
N ASN A 284 13.31 17.20 -20.66
CA ASN A 284 12.93 18.37 -19.88
C ASN A 284 12.27 19.47 -20.76
N LEU A 285 12.43 19.44 -22.07
CA LEU A 285 11.88 20.44 -22.98
C LEU A 285 10.38 20.17 -23.25
N ALA A 286 9.58 21.23 -23.34
CA ALA A 286 8.19 21.13 -23.75
C ALA A 286 8.07 20.74 -25.24
N ASN A 287 9.04 21.12 -26.07
CA ASN A 287 9.21 20.69 -27.45
C ASN A 287 10.64 20.20 -27.65
N ALA A 288 10.81 18.93 -28.00
CA ALA A 288 12.13 18.31 -28.20
C ALA A 288 12.94 18.95 -29.33
N ASP A 289 12.30 19.60 -30.31
CA ASP A 289 12.98 20.29 -31.41
C ASP A 289 13.77 21.51 -30.93
N ASP A 290 13.39 22.10 -29.79
CA ASP A 290 14.14 23.21 -29.19
C ASP A 290 15.53 22.82 -28.70
N PHE A 291 15.82 21.52 -28.62
CA PHE A 291 17.15 21.03 -28.28
C PHE A 291 18.23 21.54 -29.26
N ALA A 292 17.91 21.73 -30.51
CA ALA A 292 18.85 22.26 -31.50
C ALA A 292 19.41 23.64 -31.10
N LYS A 293 18.60 24.45 -30.40
CA LYS A 293 19.02 25.77 -29.89
C LYS A 293 20.05 25.66 -28.76
N ILE A 294 20.01 24.57 -28.00
CA ILE A 294 20.97 24.26 -26.91
C ILE A 294 22.22 23.63 -27.49
N ASP A 295 22.06 22.65 -28.41
CA ASP A 295 23.18 21.92 -29.04
C ASP A 295 24.11 22.83 -29.84
N SER A 296 23.60 23.93 -30.39
CA SER A 296 24.35 24.91 -31.20
C SER A 296 25.06 26.00 -30.36
N LEU A 297 24.88 26.03 -29.03
CA LEU A 297 25.54 27.06 -28.21
C LEU A 297 27.06 26.92 -28.20
N ALA A 298 27.73 28.00 -28.53
CA ALA A 298 29.16 28.13 -28.29
C ALA A 298 29.43 28.25 -26.77
N LYS A 299 30.69 27.95 -26.37
CA LYS A 299 31.10 28.14 -24.98
C LYS A 299 30.85 29.57 -24.53
N ASP A 300 30.33 29.73 -23.32
CA ASP A 300 29.93 30.96 -22.66
C ASP A 300 28.68 31.65 -23.28
N ALA A 301 28.15 31.13 -24.39
CA ALA A 301 26.90 31.65 -24.99
C ALA A 301 25.66 31.25 -24.16
N VAL A 302 24.68 32.16 -24.23
CA VAL A 302 23.40 32.03 -23.54
C VAL A 302 22.28 31.80 -24.58
N SER A 303 21.37 30.88 -24.32
CA SER A 303 20.25 30.60 -25.21
C SER A 303 19.18 31.70 -25.17
N GLU A 304 18.32 31.72 -26.15
CA GLU A 304 17.01 32.36 -26.01
C GLU A 304 16.16 31.64 -24.93
N VAL A 305 15.00 32.23 -24.61
CA VAL A 305 14.05 31.61 -23.67
C VAL A 305 13.47 30.37 -24.32
N ILE A 306 13.58 29.25 -23.62
CA ILE A 306 13.07 27.92 -24.05
C ILE A 306 12.00 27.46 -23.05
N LYS A 307 10.87 27.02 -23.59
CA LYS A 307 9.81 26.45 -22.75
C LYS A 307 10.19 25.04 -22.32
N THR A 308 10.12 24.78 -21.01
CA THR A 308 10.38 23.46 -20.41
C THR A 308 9.15 22.93 -19.69
N ASN A 309 9.18 21.69 -19.22
CA ASN A 309 8.08 21.09 -18.47
C ASN A 309 7.82 21.79 -17.12
N ASN A 310 8.79 22.56 -16.60
CA ASN A 310 8.69 23.24 -15.30
C ASN A 310 8.60 24.78 -15.40
N GLY A 311 8.47 25.33 -16.62
CA GLY A 311 8.40 26.76 -16.84
C GLY A 311 9.18 27.19 -18.07
N PHE A 312 9.90 28.31 -17.95
CA PHE A 312 10.70 28.92 -19.01
C PHE A 312 12.15 28.98 -18.57
N SER A 313 13.02 28.42 -19.39
CA SER A 313 14.44 28.26 -19.05
C SER A 313 15.35 28.99 -20.02
N ILE A 314 16.49 29.45 -19.52
CA ILE A 314 17.59 30.03 -20.25
C ILE A 314 18.82 29.18 -19.95
N TYR A 315 19.50 28.68 -20.96
CA TYR A 315 20.68 27.83 -20.82
C TYR A 315 21.95 28.61 -21.13
N GLN A 316 23.01 28.35 -20.38
CA GLN A 316 24.35 28.81 -20.68
C GLN A 316 25.28 27.61 -20.91
N CYS A 317 26.01 27.63 -22.02
CA CYS A 317 27.06 26.64 -22.31
C CYS A 317 28.30 27.00 -21.46
N THR A 318 28.68 26.13 -20.50
CA THR A 318 29.81 26.36 -19.60
C THR A 318 31.07 25.63 -20.00
N GLY A 319 31.02 24.77 -21.04
CA GLY A 319 32.16 24.00 -21.53
C GLY A 319 31.79 23.17 -22.76
N ASP A 320 32.79 22.54 -23.35
CA ASP A 320 32.58 21.73 -24.53
C ASP A 320 31.73 20.48 -24.23
N LYS A 321 30.91 20.08 -25.21
CA LYS A 321 30.18 18.82 -25.13
C LYS A 321 31.14 17.65 -25.27
N THR A 322 30.92 16.60 -24.51
CA THR A 322 31.70 15.38 -24.50
C THR A 322 30.94 14.27 -25.23
N PRO A 323 31.43 13.83 -26.41
CA PRO A 323 30.85 12.66 -27.07
C PRO A 323 30.91 11.43 -26.18
N ALA A 324 29.82 10.64 -26.20
CA ALA A 324 29.77 9.40 -25.42
C ALA A 324 30.75 8.34 -26.02
N ASN A 325 31.39 7.59 -25.13
CA ASN A 325 32.20 6.42 -25.50
C ASN A 325 31.53 5.18 -24.87
N ILE A 326 31.02 4.27 -25.69
CA ILE A 326 30.33 3.06 -25.27
C ILE A 326 31.21 2.07 -24.51
N ASP A 327 32.51 2.22 -24.53
CA ASP A 327 33.44 1.38 -23.76
C ASP A 327 33.59 1.84 -22.31
N GLU A 328 33.08 3.04 -21.98
CA GLU A 328 33.05 3.55 -20.61
C GLU A 328 31.88 2.99 -19.83
N ALA A 329 32.15 2.43 -18.64
CA ALA A 329 31.12 1.83 -17.77
C ALA A 329 29.99 2.81 -17.42
N SER A 330 30.30 4.10 -17.22
CA SER A 330 29.32 5.15 -16.96
C SER A 330 28.31 5.35 -18.09
N ILE A 331 28.78 5.21 -19.34
CA ILE A 331 27.95 5.30 -20.55
C ILE A 331 27.10 4.04 -20.69
N VAL A 332 27.68 2.84 -20.47
CA VAL A 332 26.92 1.58 -20.46
C VAL A 332 25.78 1.64 -19.42
N ASP A 333 26.05 2.15 -18.22
CA ASP A 333 25.04 2.33 -17.17
C ASP A 333 23.96 3.34 -17.57
N ALA A 334 24.33 4.44 -18.23
CA ALA A 334 23.37 5.42 -18.76
C ALA A 334 22.48 4.81 -19.85
N VAL A 335 23.06 4.03 -20.78
CA VAL A 335 22.32 3.30 -21.82
C VAL A 335 21.36 2.30 -21.19
N LYS A 336 21.82 1.52 -20.20
CA LYS A 336 20.98 0.56 -19.48
C LYS A 336 19.79 1.25 -18.82
N LYS A 337 20.02 2.38 -18.15
CA LYS A 337 18.94 3.18 -17.54
C LYS A 337 17.96 3.69 -18.59
N TYR A 338 18.45 4.20 -19.69
CA TYR A 338 17.62 4.67 -20.79
C TYR A 338 16.71 3.57 -21.35
N ILE A 339 17.29 2.39 -21.66
CA ILE A 339 16.52 1.24 -22.17
C ILE A 339 15.43 0.84 -21.18
N ASN A 340 15.75 0.74 -19.89
CA ASN A 340 14.77 0.35 -18.86
C ASN A 340 13.60 1.34 -18.75
N LEU A 341 13.85 2.63 -18.93
CA LEU A 341 12.83 3.67 -18.77
C LEU A 341 12.06 3.94 -20.06
N ASN A 342 12.76 4.02 -21.19
CA ASN A 342 12.22 4.53 -22.45
C ASN A 342 11.95 3.42 -23.48
N GLU A 343 12.61 2.27 -23.35
CA GLU A 343 12.54 1.17 -24.32
C GLU A 343 12.32 -0.22 -23.63
N PRO A 344 11.49 -0.32 -22.57
CA PRO A 344 11.35 -1.57 -21.82
C PRO A 344 10.87 -2.74 -22.69
N LYS A 345 10.14 -2.44 -23.76
CA LYS A 345 9.68 -3.44 -24.71
C LYS A 345 10.82 -4.17 -25.42
N LYS A 346 11.97 -3.51 -25.65
CA LYS A 346 13.14 -4.17 -26.25
C LYS A 346 13.66 -5.31 -25.37
N ILE A 347 13.66 -5.11 -24.06
CA ILE A 347 14.07 -6.15 -23.10
C ILE A 347 13.04 -7.30 -23.12
N GLU A 348 11.76 -6.96 -23.14
CA GLU A 348 10.70 -7.96 -23.19
C GLU A 348 10.77 -8.77 -24.49
N ASP A 349 10.85 -8.11 -25.64
CA ASP A 349 10.92 -8.77 -26.95
C ASP A 349 12.14 -9.70 -27.06
N TYR A 350 13.29 -9.31 -26.49
CA TYR A 350 14.48 -10.15 -26.43
C TYR A 350 14.22 -11.45 -25.67
N PHE A 351 13.66 -11.37 -24.47
CA PHE A 351 13.40 -12.56 -23.66
C PHE A 351 12.20 -13.36 -24.15
N ILE A 352 11.21 -12.74 -24.80
CA ILE A 352 10.12 -13.43 -25.48
C ILE A 352 10.69 -14.26 -26.64
N ALA A 353 11.64 -13.72 -27.41
CA ALA A 353 12.31 -14.50 -28.47
C ALA A 353 13.07 -15.72 -27.89
N LYS A 354 13.80 -15.52 -26.78
CA LYS A 354 14.47 -16.61 -26.06
C LYS A 354 13.50 -17.68 -25.55
N ALA A 355 12.36 -17.24 -25.02
CA ALA A 355 11.32 -18.13 -24.54
C ALA A 355 10.67 -18.91 -25.68
N ASN A 356 10.47 -18.31 -26.84
CA ASN A 356 9.97 -18.99 -28.03
C ASN A 356 10.96 -20.03 -28.57
N ASP A 357 12.27 -19.74 -28.60
CA ASP A 357 13.31 -20.71 -28.93
C ASP A 357 13.25 -21.91 -27.97
N PHE A 358 13.17 -21.62 -26.65
CA PHE A 358 13.01 -22.66 -25.64
C PHE A 358 11.75 -23.52 -25.87
N ILE A 359 10.59 -22.90 -26.15
CA ILE A 359 9.33 -23.63 -26.40
C ILE A 359 9.49 -24.57 -27.61
N LYS A 360 10.16 -24.11 -28.66
CA LYS A 360 10.42 -24.95 -29.86
C LYS A 360 11.24 -26.19 -29.48
N ASP A 361 12.30 -26.02 -28.70
CA ASP A 361 13.15 -27.11 -28.26
C ASP A 361 12.42 -28.03 -27.28
N ALA A 362 11.65 -27.45 -26.33
CA ALA A 362 10.84 -28.20 -25.38
C ALA A 362 9.74 -29.04 -26.05
N LYS A 363 9.14 -28.54 -27.12
CA LYS A 363 8.17 -29.33 -27.93
C LYS A 363 8.85 -30.46 -28.68
N ALA A 364 10.12 -30.33 -29.07
CA ALA A 364 10.88 -31.33 -29.85
C ALA A 364 11.48 -32.42 -28.95
N GLU A 365 12.05 -32.07 -27.80
CA GLU A 365 12.83 -33.00 -26.98
C GLU A 365 12.36 -33.16 -25.53
N GLY A 366 11.33 -32.42 -25.13
CA GLY A 366 10.79 -32.41 -23.79
C GLY A 366 11.29 -31.26 -22.94
N PHE A 367 10.42 -30.78 -22.02
CA PHE A 367 10.64 -29.54 -21.21
C PHE A 367 11.94 -29.60 -20.39
N ASP A 368 12.13 -30.66 -19.62
CA ASP A 368 13.28 -30.81 -18.72
C ASP A 368 14.59 -30.94 -19.50
N LYS A 369 14.57 -31.63 -20.66
CA LYS A 369 15.75 -31.80 -21.48
C LYS A 369 16.13 -30.49 -22.17
N ALA A 370 15.18 -29.76 -22.70
CA ALA A 370 15.40 -28.44 -23.29
C ALA A 370 15.97 -27.45 -22.25
N ALA A 371 15.40 -27.44 -21.02
CA ALA A 371 15.91 -26.61 -19.95
C ALA A 371 17.37 -26.93 -19.58
N LYS A 372 17.69 -28.22 -19.49
CA LYS A 372 19.06 -28.68 -19.24
C LYS A 372 20.02 -28.28 -20.36
N THR A 373 19.62 -28.41 -21.62
CA THR A 373 20.42 -28.04 -22.80
C THR A 373 20.66 -26.53 -22.82
N ALA A 374 19.64 -25.73 -22.49
CA ALA A 374 19.73 -24.27 -22.41
C ALA A 374 20.37 -23.76 -21.12
N ASN A 375 20.73 -24.65 -20.17
CA ASN A 375 21.26 -24.31 -18.83
C ASN A 375 20.32 -23.37 -18.07
N ILE A 376 19.00 -23.65 -18.12
CA ILE A 376 17.96 -22.89 -17.41
C ILE A 376 17.44 -23.76 -16.28
N GLU A 377 17.25 -23.18 -15.10
CA GLU A 377 16.68 -23.85 -13.95
C GLU A 377 15.17 -24.09 -14.13
N VAL A 378 14.74 -25.32 -13.86
CA VAL A 378 13.31 -25.67 -13.78
C VAL A 378 12.86 -25.59 -12.33
N VAL A 379 11.84 -24.81 -12.08
CA VAL A 379 11.22 -24.68 -10.76
C VAL A 379 9.81 -25.28 -10.80
N SER A 380 9.52 -26.19 -9.88
CA SER A 380 8.19 -26.79 -9.78
C SER A 380 7.27 -25.97 -8.88
N ILE A 381 6.04 -25.76 -9.34
CA ILE A 381 4.96 -25.15 -8.57
C ILE A 381 4.04 -26.29 -8.11
N PRO A 382 3.87 -26.51 -6.79
CA PRO A 382 2.97 -27.51 -6.25
C PRO A 382 1.54 -27.34 -6.74
N ALA A 383 0.75 -28.40 -6.64
CA ALA A 383 -0.64 -28.37 -7.08
C ALA A 383 -1.46 -27.36 -6.28
N PHE A 384 -2.14 -26.45 -6.97
CA PHE A 384 -3.00 -25.42 -6.40
C PHE A 384 -4.34 -25.36 -7.16
N PRO A 385 -5.44 -24.97 -6.49
CA PRO A 385 -6.74 -24.79 -7.11
C PRO A 385 -6.87 -23.41 -7.75
N LEU A 386 -7.94 -23.20 -8.49
CA LEU A 386 -8.29 -21.87 -9.00
C LEU A 386 -8.69 -20.95 -7.82
N ASN A 387 -7.77 -20.09 -7.41
CA ASN A 387 -7.98 -19.16 -6.31
C ASN A 387 -7.45 -17.77 -6.66
N TYR A 388 -8.31 -16.90 -7.21
CA TYR A 388 -7.95 -15.52 -7.50
C TYR A 388 -7.73 -14.72 -6.20
N GLY A 389 -6.57 -14.08 -6.09
CA GLY A 389 -6.23 -13.25 -4.94
C GLY A 389 -5.84 -14.03 -3.68
N ASN A 390 -5.63 -15.35 -3.76
CA ASN A 390 -5.33 -16.21 -2.60
C ASN A 390 -6.34 -16.04 -1.47
N LEU A 391 -7.63 -16.07 -1.80
CA LEU A 391 -8.69 -16.00 -0.82
C LEU A 391 -8.63 -17.19 0.15
N GLY A 392 -8.92 -16.95 1.43
CA GLY A 392 -8.88 -18.00 2.48
C GLY A 392 -9.87 -19.16 2.29
N ILE A 393 -10.76 -19.06 1.30
CA ILE A 393 -11.74 -20.08 0.94
C ILE A 393 -11.17 -21.27 0.14
N ALA A 394 -9.95 -21.13 -0.40
CA ALA A 394 -9.26 -22.15 -1.16
C ALA A 394 -7.76 -22.18 -0.86
N ASP A 395 -7.08 -23.29 -1.18
CA ASP A 395 -5.65 -23.38 -1.03
C ASP A 395 -4.95 -22.32 -1.90
N SER A 396 -3.90 -21.71 -1.36
CA SER A 396 -3.14 -20.67 -2.04
C SER A 396 -2.07 -21.26 -2.96
N ILE A 397 -1.65 -20.50 -3.96
CA ILE A 397 -0.48 -20.83 -4.79
C ILE A 397 0.77 -20.73 -3.91
N ASP A 398 1.51 -21.82 -3.77
CA ASP A 398 2.86 -21.78 -3.19
C ASP A 398 3.88 -21.48 -4.29
N ALA A 399 4.23 -20.20 -4.39
CA ALA A 399 5.26 -19.70 -5.31
C ALA A 399 6.58 -19.36 -4.58
N SER A 400 6.81 -19.85 -3.38
CA SER A 400 7.96 -19.52 -2.56
C SER A 400 9.30 -19.81 -3.25
N GLN A 401 9.37 -20.85 -4.07
CA GLN A 401 10.55 -21.22 -4.86
C GLN A 401 10.53 -20.57 -6.27
N ALA A 402 9.40 -20.09 -6.75
CA ALA A 402 9.22 -19.55 -8.10
C ALA A 402 8.93 -18.04 -8.05
N LYS A 403 9.97 -17.23 -7.85
CA LYS A 403 9.87 -15.75 -7.69
C LYS A 403 9.08 -15.07 -8.81
N ALA A 404 9.15 -15.57 -10.04
CA ALA A 404 8.38 -15.07 -11.17
C ALA A 404 6.86 -15.14 -10.93
N PHE A 405 6.41 -16.07 -10.10
CA PHE A 405 4.99 -16.34 -9.82
C PHE A 405 4.49 -15.69 -8.52
N ALA A 406 5.25 -14.78 -7.93
CA ALA A 406 4.86 -14.10 -6.68
C ALA A 406 3.50 -13.36 -6.78
N SER A 407 3.10 -12.90 -7.98
CA SER A 407 1.80 -12.26 -8.26
C SER A 407 0.84 -13.16 -9.05
N ALA A 408 1.11 -14.45 -9.16
CA ALA A 408 0.34 -15.37 -9.98
C ALA A 408 -1.14 -15.43 -9.59
N SER A 409 -1.44 -15.37 -8.28
CA SER A 409 -2.82 -15.42 -7.77
C SER A 409 -3.70 -14.25 -8.22
N THR A 410 -3.12 -13.11 -8.60
CA THR A 410 -3.84 -11.93 -9.08
C THR A 410 -3.68 -11.70 -10.58
N ASN A 411 -2.93 -12.57 -11.26
CA ASN A 411 -2.73 -12.50 -12.70
C ASN A 411 -3.78 -13.33 -13.43
N GLU A 412 -4.81 -12.66 -13.96
CA GLU A 412 -5.92 -13.33 -14.65
C GLU A 412 -5.47 -14.12 -15.87
N ASP A 413 -4.52 -13.61 -16.67
CA ASP A 413 -4.07 -14.27 -17.88
C ASP A 413 -3.31 -15.56 -17.54
N PHE A 414 -2.51 -15.53 -16.47
CA PHE A 414 -1.89 -16.75 -15.96
C PHE A 414 -2.94 -17.77 -15.51
N LEU A 415 -3.90 -17.37 -14.66
CA LEU A 415 -4.91 -18.28 -14.16
C LEU A 415 -5.80 -18.85 -15.28
N LYS A 416 -6.23 -18.02 -16.23
CA LYS A 416 -6.97 -18.49 -17.42
C LYS A 416 -6.17 -19.50 -18.22
N THR A 417 -4.91 -19.23 -18.50
CA THR A 417 -4.02 -20.14 -19.21
C THR A 417 -3.82 -21.43 -18.42
N ALA A 418 -3.43 -21.32 -17.16
CA ALA A 418 -3.13 -22.47 -16.30
C ALA A 418 -4.32 -23.46 -16.19
N PHE A 419 -5.55 -22.93 -16.08
CA PHE A 419 -6.75 -23.76 -15.89
C PHE A 419 -7.46 -24.18 -17.21
N THR A 420 -6.95 -23.75 -18.37
CA THR A 420 -7.43 -24.22 -19.69
C THR A 420 -6.47 -25.18 -20.39
N MET A 421 -5.20 -25.27 -19.95
CA MET A 421 -4.19 -26.18 -20.50
C MET A 421 -4.56 -27.63 -20.29
N LYS A 422 -4.12 -28.49 -21.21
CA LYS A 422 -4.17 -29.95 -21.08
C LYS A 422 -2.86 -30.45 -20.47
N LEU A 423 -2.90 -31.65 -19.92
CA LEU A 423 -1.70 -32.31 -19.36
C LEU A 423 -0.57 -32.32 -20.38
N ASN A 424 0.62 -31.91 -19.96
CA ASN A 424 1.84 -31.75 -20.75
C ASN A 424 1.83 -30.59 -21.76
N ASP A 425 0.77 -29.78 -21.84
CA ASP A 425 0.82 -28.54 -22.62
C ASP A 425 1.89 -27.60 -22.07
N ILE A 426 2.55 -26.88 -22.97
CA ILE A 426 3.53 -25.83 -22.68
C ILE A 426 2.89 -24.49 -23.02
N SER A 427 2.96 -23.53 -22.12
CA SER A 427 2.41 -22.18 -22.33
C SER A 427 3.17 -21.42 -23.42
N GLU A 428 2.53 -20.42 -24.00
CA GLU A 428 3.24 -19.35 -24.70
C GLU A 428 4.04 -18.51 -23.66
N PRO A 429 5.03 -17.69 -24.12
CA PRO A 429 5.76 -16.80 -23.22
C PRO A 429 4.79 -15.85 -22.50
N MET A 430 4.96 -15.70 -21.19
CA MET A 430 4.12 -14.81 -20.38
C MET A 430 4.97 -13.81 -19.61
N VAL A 431 4.60 -12.53 -19.68
CA VAL A 431 5.24 -11.48 -18.89
C VAL A 431 4.66 -11.52 -17.47
N MET A 432 5.49 -11.85 -16.49
CA MET A 432 5.13 -11.88 -15.09
C MET A 432 6.11 -11.04 -14.27
N ASN A 433 5.68 -9.85 -13.85
CA ASN A 433 6.54 -8.88 -13.15
C ASN A 433 7.83 -8.57 -13.93
N ASN A 434 8.97 -8.87 -13.32
CA ASN A 434 10.29 -8.67 -13.94
C ASN A 434 10.80 -9.90 -14.71
N PHE A 435 9.91 -10.83 -15.06
CA PHE A 435 10.28 -12.08 -15.72
C PHE A 435 9.46 -12.33 -16.99
N ILE A 436 10.07 -13.06 -17.94
CA ILE A 436 9.36 -13.76 -19.00
C ILE A 436 9.38 -15.22 -18.63
N THR A 437 8.19 -15.84 -18.50
CA THR A 437 8.04 -17.21 -18.02
C THR A 437 7.46 -18.11 -19.08
N VAL A 438 7.80 -19.40 -19.02
CA VAL A 438 7.18 -20.50 -19.74
C VAL A 438 6.91 -21.60 -18.72
N PHE A 439 5.73 -22.18 -18.74
CA PHE A 439 5.36 -23.26 -17.82
C PHE A 439 4.67 -24.42 -18.53
N GLN A 440 4.87 -25.62 -17.99
CA GLN A 440 4.26 -26.85 -18.47
C GLN A 440 3.33 -27.41 -17.40
N LEU A 441 2.11 -27.80 -17.78
CA LEU A 441 1.21 -28.49 -16.87
C LEU A 441 1.71 -29.92 -16.63
N LYS A 442 2.09 -30.24 -15.41
CA LYS A 442 2.65 -31.55 -15.00
C LYS A 442 1.65 -32.48 -14.37
N GLY A 443 0.66 -31.94 -13.68
CA GLY A 443 -0.34 -32.78 -13.02
C GLY A 443 -1.68 -32.08 -12.84
N ILE A 444 -2.73 -32.89 -12.91
CA ILE A 444 -4.09 -32.52 -12.55
C ILE A 444 -4.53 -33.48 -11.46
N GLN A 445 -4.84 -32.94 -10.29
CA GLN A 445 -5.36 -33.69 -9.15
C GLN A 445 -6.83 -33.33 -8.98
N ASN A 446 -7.66 -34.32 -8.73
CA ASN A 446 -9.08 -34.13 -8.45
C ASN A 446 -9.39 -34.69 -7.07
N ASP A 447 -9.53 -33.79 -6.10
CA ASP A 447 -9.87 -34.13 -4.72
C ASP A 447 -11.38 -34.01 -4.53
N LYS A 448 -11.99 -34.97 -3.82
CA LYS A 448 -13.42 -34.87 -3.49
C LYS A 448 -13.60 -33.91 -2.31
N THR A 449 -14.54 -33.01 -2.45
CA THR A 449 -14.95 -32.12 -1.34
C THR A 449 -15.54 -32.94 -0.18
N THR A 450 -15.05 -32.73 1.03
CA THR A 450 -15.56 -33.34 2.25
C THR A 450 -16.57 -32.41 2.96
N ASP A 451 -17.43 -32.99 3.81
CA ASP A 451 -18.36 -32.18 4.63
C ASP A 451 -17.61 -31.26 5.59
N GLU A 452 -16.41 -31.64 6.04
CA GLU A 452 -15.55 -30.82 6.86
C GLU A 452 -15.05 -29.59 6.09
N SER A 453 -14.56 -29.77 4.86
CA SER A 453 -14.13 -28.64 4.01
C SER A 453 -15.30 -27.71 3.65
N LYS A 454 -16.49 -28.24 3.39
CA LYS A 454 -17.69 -27.41 3.19
C LYS A 454 -18.05 -26.59 4.41
N SER A 455 -17.96 -27.19 5.60
CA SER A 455 -18.25 -26.50 6.87
C SER A 455 -17.23 -25.39 7.14
N LYS A 456 -15.95 -25.63 6.85
CA LYS A 456 -14.89 -24.62 6.95
C LYS A 456 -15.13 -23.46 6.00
N ILE A 457 -15.39 -23.74 4.73
CA ILE A 457 -15.69 -22.73 3.70
C ILE A 457 -16.88 -21.87 4.09
N LYS A 458 -17.94 -22.47 4.66
CA LYS A 458 -19.10 -21.72 5.13
C LYS A 458 -18.75 -20.67 6.18
N ILE A 459 -17.82 -20.98 7.08
CA ILE A 459 -17.34 -20.02 8.09
C ILE A 459 -16.51 -18.93 7.43
N GLU A 460 -15.56 -19.30 6.57
CA GLU A 460 -14.67 -18.37 5.88
C GLU A 460 -15.43 -17.40 4.96
N VAL A 461 -16.51 -17.84 4.31
CA VAL A 461 -17.38 -16.97 3.50
C VAL A 461 -18.06 -15.91 4.38
N ILE A 462 -18.53 -16.28 5.56
CA ILE A 462 -19.12 -15.32 6.50
C ILE A 462 -18.09 -14.28 6.93
N ASP A 463 -16.87 -14.70 7.24
CA ASP A 463 -15.77 -13.80 7.63
C ASP A 463 -15.37 -12.87 6.47
N TYR A 464 -15.36 -13.39 5.25
CA TYR A 464 -15.11 -12.61 4.04
C TYR A 464 -16.20 -11.57 3.80
N ASP A 465 -17.47 -11.96 3.91
CA ASP A 465 -18.62 -11.06 3.76
C ASP A 465 -18.61 -9.97 4.84
N GLN A 466 -18.25 -10.34 6.07
CA GLN A 466 -18.10 -9.37 7.16
C GLN A 466 -17.02 -8.33 6.86
N SER A 467 -15.87 -8.77 6.38
CA SER A 467 -14.76 -7.91 5.98
C SER A 467 -15.14 -7.03 4.78
N GLY A 468 -15.84 -7.60 3.82
CA GLY A 468 -16.37 -6.89 2.65
C GLY A 468 -17.38 -5.81 3.03
N ALA A 469 -18.31 -6.12 3.94
CA ALA A 469 -19.29 -5.16 4.44
C ALA A 469 -18.62 -4.00 5.22
N GLN A 470 -17.59 -4.29 6.01
CA GLN A 470 -16.80 -3.26 6.69
C GLN A 470 -16.06 -2.37 5.70
N SER A 471 -15.43 -2.95 4.70
CA SER A 471 -14.73 -2.21 3.64
C SER A 471 -15.68 -1.34 2.83
N ALA A 472 -16.85 -1.86 2.47
CA ALA A 472 -17.89 -1.12 1.76
C ALA A 472 -18.43 0.06 2.60
N LEU A 473 -18.57 -0.12 3.91
CA LEU A 473 -18.95 0.96 4.82
C LEU A 473 -17.90 2.07 4.81
N LEU A 474 -16.62 1.73 4.97
CA LEU A 474 -15.53 2.70 5.04
C LEU A 474 -15.29 3.44 3.72
N SER A 475 -15.62 2.81 2.59
CA SER A 475 -15.53 3.39 1.25
C SER A 475 -16.81 4.12 0.81
N SER A 476 -17.84 4.14 1.66
CA SER A 476 -19.12 4.76 1.30
C SER A 476 -19.04 6.29 1.29
N SER A 477 -19.89 6.93 0.49
CA SER A 477 -20.02 8.40 0.44
C SER A 477 -20.45 9.05 1.77
N LYS A 478 -20.81 8.25 2.79
CA LYS A 478 -21.12 8.72 4.13
C LYS A 478 -19.88 8.98 4.97
N VAL A 479 -18.71 8.50 4.53
CA VAL A 479 -17.44 8.63 5.26
C VAL A 479 -16.57 9.68 4.60
N GLU A 480 -16.25 10.72 5.34
CA GLU A 480 -15.17 11.67 5.02
C GLU A 480 -13.97 11.30 5.88
N ASN A 481 -12.88 10.83 5.27
CA ASN A 481 -11.66 10.46 5.97
C ASN A 481 -10.57 11.49 5.73
N ASN A 482 -10.25 12.27 6.74
CA ASN A 482 -9.22 13.33 6.71
C ASN A 482 -8.03 12.98 7.63
N VAL A 483 -7.88 11.70 7.99
CA VAL A 483 -6.82 11.25 8.93
C VAL A 483 -5.45 11.68 8.46
N ALA A 484 -5.13 11.47 7.18
CA ALA A 484 -3.83 11.83 6.63
C ALA A 484 -3.59 13.34 6.72
N ASP A 485 -4.52 14.14 6.21
CA ASP A 485 -4.39 15.61 6.21
C ASP A 485 -4.26 16.17 7.62
N VAL A 486 -5.10 15.72 8.54
CA VAL A 486 -5.05 16.17 9.94
C VAL A 486 -3.76 15.73 10.62
N TYR A 487 -3.34 14.47 10.39
CA TYR A 487 -2.14 13.92 10.98
C TYR A 487 -0.89 14.67 10.49
N PHE A 488 -0.70 14.79 9.19
CA PHE A 488 0.47 15.45 8.63
C PHE A 488 0.51 16.96 8.94
N ASN A 489 -0.62 17.66 8.84
CA ASN A 489 -0.65 19.11 9.05
C ASN A 489 -0.63 19.52 10.51
N LYS A 490 -1.20 18.74 11.43
CA LYS A 490 -1.28 19.12 12.85
C LYS A 490 -0.27 18.45 13.75
N PHE A 491 0.28 17.29 13.36
CA PHE A 491 1.15 16.49 14.20
C PHE A 491 2.59 16.41 13.69
N LEU A 492 2.83 16.58 12.38
CA LEU A 492 4.17 16.50 11.78
C LEU A 492 4.71 17.84 11.23
N SER A 493 3.86 18.85 11.00
CA SER A 493 4.24 20.12 10.39
C SER A 493 4.83 21.14 11.39
N LYS A 494 5.62 20.67 12.36
CA LYS A 494 6.34 21.57 13.29
C LYS A 494 7.82 21.25 13.33
#